data_81e32ab846ab219b6b60e53997e0860d
#
_entry.id   81e32ab846ab219b6b60e53997e0860d
#
_cell.length_a   1.000
_cell.length_b   1.000
_cell.length_c   1.000
_cell.angle_alpha   90.00
_cell.angle_beta   90.00
_cell.angle_gamma   90.00
#
_symmetry.space_group_name_H-M   'P 1'
#
loop_
_entity.id
_entity.type
_entity.pdbx_description
1 polymer ?
#
loop_
_entity_poly.entity_id
_entity_poly.type
_entity_poly.pdbx_seq_one_letter_code
_entity_poly.pdbx_strand_id
1 'polypeptide(L)'
;PGRLCPPPVDERRPARLKRPLLRNSDGGYREITWEEAEKLLLEKLAAAKKQTEHDSVVCISGDENGTMNELLAGFAAQTGSGRFFAMPSDAQATAQAWKLMGGRGRVGFDIPNSDYVFAVGANVLETWGSVVVNRHAWGQARPAGAEPAMRLAYAGPVQNNTAAGADLWLPIKPGTELFLLLGVARQLIKDGVAAPAGGLDDFAALVAKWTPEKVCEITGLMPERFTAVVDGLKKAKKPLVVVGSDMDQGGGTGPVRIGMAINMLLDRVNKEGGMRMIPLAPPAVNGAASYDVLMQGDLVRYAADMAQGNMPEVGVLMVYEANPVYALPGKDIEAVFKKSDFSVAFTCFFDETARRCDLVLPNALGLERYDDVAEPFS
;
A
#
# COMPACT_ATOMS: atom_id res chain seq x y z
N PRO A 1 29.24 -20.47 -6.26
CA PRO A 1 28.97 -20.05 -4.92
C PRO A 1 29.06 -18.53 -4.89
N GLY A 2 27.92 -17.88 -5.10
CA GLY A 2 27.82 -16.45 -5.31
C GLY A 2 28.17 -15.68 -4.05
N ARG A 3 28.96 -14.66 -4.20
CA ARG A 3 28.96 -13.54 -3.26
C ARG A 3 27.61 -12.82 -3.45
N LEU A 4 26.64 -13.24 -2.69
CA LEU A 4 25.40 -12.53 -2.49
C LEU A 4 25.72 -11.24 -1.76
N CYS A 5 25.40 -10.12 -2.34
CA CYS A 5 25.46 -8.74 -1.87
C CYS A 5 26.71 -8.35 -1.09
N PRO A 6 27.37 -7.23 -1.42
CA PRO A 6 28.30 -6.61 -0.50
C PRO A 6 27.56 -6.33 0.81
N PRO A 7 28.25 -6.39 1.97
CA PRO A 7 27.66 -5.99 3.23
C PRO A 7 27.02 -4.61 3.05
N PRO A 8 25.88 -4.35 3.70
CA PRO A 8 25.14 -3.11 3.49
C PRO A 8 26.10 -1.94 3.57
N VAL A 9 26.15 -1.15 2.54
CA VAL A 9 26.97 0.08 2.45
C VAL A 9 26.69 0.99 3.65
N ASP A 10 25.58 0.75 4.34
CA ASP A 10 25.05 1.57 5.42
C ASP A 10 25.71 1.38 6.79
N GLU A 11 26.39 0.25 7.04
CA GLU A 11 27.17 0.11 8.29
C GLU A 11 28.30 1.15 8.39
N ARG A 12 28.76 1.68 7.26
CA ARG A 12 29.85 2.66 7.19
C ARG A 12 29.37 4.10 6.96
N ARG A 13 28.05 4.34 6.82
CA ARG A 13 27.53 5.70 6.63
C ARG A 13 27.62 6.46 7.95
N PRO A 14 28.27 7.65 7.97
CA PRO A 14 28.34 8.50 9.17
C PRO A 14 26.97 8.91 9.72
N ALA A 15 25.94 8.87 8.86
CA ALA A 15 24.58 9.29 9.19
C ALA A 15 23.76 8.22 9.93
N ARG A 16 24.24 6.96 10.05
CA ARG A 16 23.49 5.91 10.76
C ARG A 16 23.50 6.16 12.25
N LEU A 17 22.34 6.11 12.85
CA LEU A 17 22.17 6.18 14.30
C LEU A 17 22.72 4.92 14.96
N LYS A 18 23.50 5.10 16.04
CA LYS A 18 24.11 4.00 16.80
C LYS A 18 23.72 4.03 18.27
N ARG A 19 23.21 5.14 18.76
CA ARG A 19 22.81 5.35 20.16
C ARG A 19 21.45 6.02 20.22
N PRO A 20 20.68 5.78 21.28
CA PRO A 20 19.43 6.49 21.52
C PRO A 20 19.67 7.99 21.65
N LEU A 21 18.75 8.78 21.11
CA LEU A 21 18.77 10.24 21.17
C LEU A 21 17.52 10.74 21.89
N LEU A 22 17.70 11.61 22.87
CA LEU A 22 16.62 12.30 23.57
C LEU A 22 16.61 13.77 23.24
N ARG A 23 15.43 14.29 22.89
CA ARG A 23 15.22 15.69 22.59
C ARG A 23 15.39 16.55 23.83
N ASN A 24 16.14 17.63 23.70
CA ASN A 24 16.33 18.62 24.75
C ASN A 24 15.22 19.68 24.71
N SER A 25 15.12 20.48 25.78
CA SER A 25 14.18 21.60 25.85
C SER A 25 14.46 22.72 24.85
N ASP A 26 15.68 22.83 24.33
CA ASP A 26 16.08 23.78 23.29
C ASP A 26 15.77 23.27 21.85
N GLY A 27 15.23 22.06 21.74
CA GLY A 27 14.92 21.41 20.45
C GLY A 27 16.09 20.64 19.83
N GLY A 28 17.29 20.66 20.44
CA GLY A 28 18.42 19.81 20.09
C GLY A 28 18.24 18.39 20.60
N TYR A 29 19.24 17.53 20.35
CA TYR A 29 19.24 16.13 20.80
C TYR A 29 20.54 15.82 21.52
N ARG A 30 20.45 14.97 22.56
CA ARG A 30 21.59 14.41 23.26
C ARG A 30 21.55 12.88 23.18
N GLU A 31 22.73 12.26 23.14
CA GLU A 31 22.84 10.82 23.29
C GLU A 31 22.51 10.42 24.73
N ILE A 32 21.80 9.29 24.87
CA ILE A 32 21.51 8.63 26.15
C ILE A 32 21.84 7.15 26.06
N THR A 33 21.88 6.47 27.21
CA THR A 33 22.05 5.01 27.21
C THR A 33 20.76 4.28 26.88
N TRP A 34 20.86 3.00 26.53
CA TRP A 34 19.67 2.17 26.29
C TRP A 34 18.83 2.01 27.56
N GLU A 35 19.48 1.85 28.71
CA GLU A 35 18.80 1.73 30.02
C GLU A 35 17.97 2.99 30.34
N GLU A 36 18.53 4.18 30.06
CA GLU A 36 17.82 5.44 30.24
C GLU A 36 16.64 5.55 29.27
N ALA A 37 16.83 5.15 28.01
CA ALA A 37 15.80 5.20 26.97
C ALA A 37 14.64 4.25 27.28
N GLU A 38 14.93 2.99 27.63
CA GLU A 38 13.93 1.99 27.99
C GLU A 38 13.13 2.42 29.23
N LYS A 39 13.81 2.88 30.27
CA LYS A 39 13.16 3.38 31.49
C LYS A 39 12.20 4.52 31.17
N LEU A 40 12.64 5.50 30.39
CA LEU A 40 11.82 6.65 30.00
C LEU A 40 10.59 6.21 29.18
N LEU A 41 10.78 5.32 28.20
CA LEU A 41 9.68 4.83 27.38
C LEU A 41 8.65 4.05 28.22
N LEU A 42 9.10 3.18 29.13
CA LEU A 42 8.22 2.44 30.03
C LEU A 42 7.44 3.36 30.98
N GLU A 43 8.07 4.42 31.50
CA GLU A 43 7.40 5.43 32.33
C GLU A 43 6.31 6.16 31.54
N LYS A 44 6.59 6.56 30.28
CA LYS A 44 5.62 7.23 29.41
C LYS A 44 4.45 6.32 29.04
N LEU A 45 4.71 5.08 28.66
CA LEU A 45 3.68 4.08 28.39
C LEU A 45 2.78 3.80 29.60
N ALA A 46 3.38 3.70 30.81
CA ALA A 46 2.63 3.52 32.05
C ALA A 46 1.77 4.73 32.41
N ALA A 47 2.23 5.94 32.10
CA ALA A 47 1.47 7.18 32.28
C ALA A 47 0.29 7.25 31.28
N ALA A 48 0.55 6.99 30.00
CA ALA A 48 -0.46 7.00 28.97
C ALA A 48 -1.62 6.01 29.23
N LYS A 49 -1.31 4.83 29.75
CA LYS A 49 -2.32 3.81 30.11
C LYS A 49 -3.30 4.28 31.21
N LYS A 50 -2.93 5.27 32.00
CA LYS A 50 -3.78 5.81 33.08
C LYS A 50 -4.71 6.94 32.59
N GLN A 51 -4.46 7.48 31.41
CA GLN A 51 -5.26 8.54 30.83
C GLN A 51 -6.46 7.93 30.10
N THR A 52 -7.67 8.31 30.53
CA THR A 52 -8.91 7.76 29.95
C THR A 52 -9.44 8.58 28.78
N GLU A 53 -8.98 9.82 28.63
CA GLU A 53 -9.44 10.76 27.59
C GLU A 53 -8.55 10.76 26.35
N HIS A 54 -7.38 10.11 26.42
CA HIS A 54 -6.41 10.04 25.31
C HIS A 54 -6.41 8.64 24.67
N ASP A 55 -6.02 8.58 23.41
CA ASP A 55 -5.56 7.32 22.82
C ASP A 55 -4.23 6.95 23.47
N SER A 56 -4.21 5.90 24.31
CA SER A 56 -3.03 5.57 25.13
C SER A 56 -1.77 5.39 24.29
N VAL A 57 -1.87 4.60 23.20
CA VAL A 57 -0.75 4.36 22.28
C VAL A 57 -1.26 4.36 20.84
N VAL A 58 -0.57 5.09 19.97
CA VAL A 58 -0.78 5.05 18.52
C VAL A 58 0.50 4.58 17.86
N CYS A 59 0.40 3.58 16.99
CA CYS A 59 1.53 3.05 16.23
C CYS A 59 1.39 3.38 14.75
N ILE A 60 2.45 3.93 14.15
CA ILE A 60 2.61 4.10 12.70
C ILE A 60 3.78 3.23 12.26
N SER A 61 3.60 2.36 11.27
CA SER A 61 4.65 1.48 10.77
C SER A 61 4.86 1.61 9.27
N GLY A 62 6.12 1.55 8.84
CA GLY A 62 6.51 1.50 7.43
C GLY A 62 6.54 0.09 6.86
N ASP A 63 6.58 -0.92 7.72
CA ASP A 63 6.53 -2.32 7.31
C ASP A 63 5.07 -2.71 7.02
N GLU A 64 4.80 -3.20 5.82
CA GLU A 64 3.45 -3.51 5.37
C GLU A 64 2.99 -4.92 5.78
N ASN A 65 3.93 -5.86 5.81
CA ASN A 65 3.65 -7.27 6.01
C ASN A 65 4.77 -7.93 6.80
N GLY A 66 4.49 -8.34 8.03
CA GLY A 66 5.46 -9.06 8.84
C GLY A 66 5.01 -9.22 10.28
N THR A 67 5.64 -10.15 10.99
CA THR A 67 5.36 -10.43 12.40
C THR A 67 5.53 -9.20 13.29
N MET A 68 6.44 -8.28 12.94
CA MET A 68 6.62 -7.04 13.70
C MET A 68 5.37 -6.17 13.68
N ASN A 69 4.70 -6.04 12.52
CA ASN A 69 3.44 -5.31 12.43
C ASN A 69 2.32 -5.97 13.23
N GLU A 70 2.22 -7.29 13.17
CA GLU A 70 1.28 -8.05 13.99
C GLU A 70 1.51 -7.81 15.48
N LEU A 71 2.77 -7.76 15.93
CA LEU A 71 3.14 -7.48 17.31
C LEU A 71 2.81 -6.03 17.70
N LEU A 72 3.17 -5.05 16.90
CA LEU A 72 2.90 -3.62 17.19
C LEU A 72 1.40 -3.33 17.25
N ALA A 73 0.62 -3.89 16.34
CA ALA A 73 -0.83 -3.74 16.36
C ALA A 73 -1.47 -4.45 17.57
N GLY A 74 -0.99 -5.65 17.90
CA GLY A 74 -1.40 -6.37 19.12
C GLY A 74 -1.04 -5.61 20.39
N PHE A 75 0.15 -5.00 20.45
CA PHE A 75 0.56 -4.14 21.53
C PHE A 75 -0.33 -2.91 21.68
N ALA A 76 -0.61 -2.20 20.59
CA ALA A 76 -1.52 -1.06 20.60
C ALA A 76 -2.92 -1.45 21.10
N ALA A 77 -3.43 -2.60 20.66
CA ALA A 77 -4.73 -3.12 21.11
C ALA A 77 -4.74 -3.42 22.63
N GLN A 78 -3.66 -4.02 23.17
CA GLN A 78 -3.55 -4.35 24.59
C GLN A 78 -3.35 -3.11 25.48
N THR A 79 -2.85 -2.00 24.95
CA THR A 79 -2.71 -0.74 25.68
C THR A 79 -3.98 0.10 25.72
N GLY A 80 -5.04 -0.33 25.01
CA GLY A 80 -6.39 0.24 25.13
C GLY A 80 -6.85 1.11 23.94
N SER A 81 -5.94 1.58 23.06
CA SER A 81 -6.34 2.38 21.90
C SER A 81 -6.66 1.55 20.65
N GLY A 82 -5.94 0.46 20.43
CA GLY A 82 -6.06 -0.35 19.21
C GLY A 82 -5.71 0.38 17.92
N ARG A 83 -5.06 1.54 18.01
CA ARG A 83 -4.74 2.38 16.85
C ARG A 83 -3.37 2.01 16.27
N PHE A 84 -3.41 1.26 15.21
CA PHE A 84 -2.28 0.89 14.39
C PHE A 84 -2.51 1.38 12.96
N PHE A 85 -1.51 1.99 12.35
CA PHE A 85 -1.53 2.48 10.98
C PHE A 85 -0.27 2.01 10.24
N ALA A 86 -0.46 1.27 9.16
CA ALA A 86 0.59 1.11 8.17
C ALA A 86 0.71 2.39 7.31
N MET A 87 1.91 2.65 6.79
CA MET A 87 2.07 3.70 5.79
C MET A 87 1.22 3.38 4.54
N PRO A 88 0.64 4.39 3.87
CA PRO A 88 -0.11 4.16 2.65
C PRO A 88 0.70 3.41 1.59
N SER A 89 0.10 2.36 1.04
CA SER A 89 0.73 1.49 0.05
C SER A 89 -0.29 0.84 -0.88
N ASP A 90 0.17 0.22 -1.95
CA ASP A 90 -0.67 -0.57 -2.85
C ASP A 90 -1.35 -1.75 -2.14
N ALA A 91 -0.63 -2.40 -1.23
CA ALA A 91 -1.17 -3.51 -0.43
C ALA A 91 -2.30 -3.03 0.48
N GLN A 92 -2.12 -1.91 1.18
CA GLN A 92 -3.14 -1.33 2.04
C GLN A 92 -4.36 -0.86 1.23
N ALA A 93 -4.15 -0.14 0.12
CA ALA A 93 -5.22 0.31 -0.77
C ALA A 93 -6.04 -0.87 -1.31
N THR A 94 -5.35 -1.96 -1.69
CA THR A 94 -5.98 -3.20 -2.16
C THR A 94 -6.81 -3.87 -1.07
N ALA A 95 -6.27 -4.00 0.14
CA ALA A 95 -6.98 -4.60 1.28
C ALA A 95 -8.20 -3.78 1.70
N GLN A 96 -8.06 -2.46 1.77
CA GLN A 96 -9.16 -1.55 2.08
C GLN A 96 -10.24 -1.58 1.00
N ALA A 97 -9.85 -1.53 -0.27
CA ALA A 97 -10.78 -1.62 -1.40
C ALA A 97 -11.58 -2.92 -1.35
N TRP A 98 -10.91 -4.05 -1.11
CA TRP A 98 -11.53 -5.36 -0.97
C TRP A 98 -12.56 -5.40 0.17
N LYS A 99 -12.20 -4.89 1.34
CA LYS A 99 -13.08 -4.78 2.49
C LYS A 99 -14.29 -3.89 2.23
N LEU A 100 -14.10 -2.72 1.60
CA LEU A 100 -15.18 -1.80 1.23
C LEU A 100 -16.18 -2.41 0.23
N MET A 101 -15.74 -3.40 -0.55
CA MET A 101 -16.58 -4.18 -1.46
C MET A 101 -17.25 -5.40 -0.78
N GLY A 102 -17.12 -5.53 0.55
CA GLY A 102 -17.69 -6.64 1.33
C GLY A 102 -16.82 -7.90 1.32
N GLY A 103 -15.59 -7.82 0.81
CA GLY A 103 -14.64 -8.92 0.78
C GLY A 103 -14.12 -9.28 2.18
N ARG A 104 -13.72 -10.53 2.36
CA ARG A 104 -13.10 -11.07 3.57
C ARG A 104 -11.76 -11.71 3.22
N GLY A 105 -10.85 -11.72 4.17
CA GLY A 105 -9.50 -12.25 3.96
C GLY A 105 -8.67 -11.33 3.06
N ARG A 106 -7.64 -11.91 2.47
CA ARG A 106 -6.73 -11.23 1.53
C ARG A 106 -7.18 -11.45 0.10
N VAL A 107 -6.79 -10.55 -0.78
CA VAL A 107 -6.96 -10.72 -2.22
C VAL A 107 -5.60 -10.69 -2.90
N GLY A 108 -5.40 -11.61 -3.84
CA GLY A 108 -4.22 -11.66 -4.70
C GLY A 108 -4.60 -11.65 -6.18
N PHE A 109 -3.62 -11.52 -7.03
CA PHE A 109 -3.78 -11.42 -8.48
C PHE A 109 -2.88 -12.44 -9.18
N ASP A 110 -3.48 -13.39 -9.86
CA ASP A 110 -2.79 -14.53 -10.50
C ASP A 110 -2.24 -14.12 -11.90
N ILE A 111 -1.29 -13.20 -11.90
CA ILE A 111 -0.63 -12.72 -13.13
C ILE A 111 0.01 -13.88 -13.93
N PRO A 112 0.74 -14.83 -13.30
CA PRO A 112 1.42 -15.89 -14.05
C PRO A 112 0.51 -16.73 -14.95
N ASN A 113 -0.75 -16.90 -14.58
CA ASN A 113 -1.71 -17.74 -15.31
C ASN A 113 -2.69 -16.92 -16.17
N SER A 114 -2.51 -15.59 -16.25
CA SER A 114 -3.31 -14.70 -17.08
C SER A 114 -2.79 -14.68 -18.52
N ASP A 115 -3.67 -14.48 -19.51
CA ASP A 115 -3.29 -14.31 -20.91
C ASP A 115 -3.36 -12.84 -21.38
N TYR A 116 -3.99 -11.97 -20.58
CA TYR A 116 -4.01 -10.52 -20.81
C TYR A 116 -4.05 -9.78 -19.46
N VAL A 117 -3.00 -9.04 -19.17
CA VAL A 117 -2.90 -8.19 -17.97
C VAL A 117 -3.09 -6.74 -18.38
N PHE A 118 -4.07 -6.07 -17.80
CA PHE A 118 -4.23 -4.62 -17.86
C PHE A 118 -3.79 -3.99 -16.55
N ALA A 119 -2.59 -3.43 -16.51
CA ALA A 119 -2.02 -2.78 -15.36
C ALA A 119 -2.24 -1.26 -15.44
N VAL A 120 -2.87 -0.67 -14.42
CA VAL A 120 -3.16 0.76 -14.33
C VAL A 120 -2.45 1.35 -13.14
N GLY A 121 -1.41 2.15 -13.36
CA GLY A 121 -0.53 2.66 -12.29
C GLY A 121 0.20 1.56 -11.51
N ALA A 122 0.08 0.30 -11.91
CA ALA A 122 0.70 -0.84 -11.27
C ALA A 122 1.98 -1.23 -12.02
N ASN A 123 3.14 -0.92 -11.46
CA ASN A 123 4.45 -1.21 -12.05
C ASN A 123 4.85 -2.68 -11.86
N VAL A 124 4.08 -3.60 -12.44
CA VAL A 124 4.17 -5.05 -12.21
C VAL A 124 5.54 -5.66 -12.52
N LEU A 125 6.34 -4.99 -13.36
CA LEU A 125 7.71 -5.41 -13.67
C LEU A 125 8.79 -4.68 -12.84
N GLU A 126 8.42 -3.82 -11.88
CA GLU A 126 9.38 -3.02 -11.11
C GLU A 126 9.13 -3.04 -9.61
N THR A 127 7.97 -2.56 -9.17
CA THR A 127 7.71 -2.26 -7.75
C THR A 127 6.39 -2.81 -7.23
N TRP A 128 5.48 -3.24 -8.10
CA TRP A 128 4.15 -3.70 -7.70
C TRP A 128 4.10 -5.21 -7.50
N GLY A 129 3.62 -5.62 -6.34
CA GLY A 129 3.43 -7.03 -6.01
C GLY A 129 4.72 -7.85 -5.98
N SER A 130 4.64 -9.13 -6.32
CA SER A 130 5.79 -10.04 -6.41
C SER A 130 6.57 -9.83 -7.70
N VAL A 131 7.38 -8.79 -7.78
CA VAL A 131 8.11 -8.38 -9.00
C VAL A 131 8.90 -9.52 -9.62
N VAL A 132 9.56 -10.36 -8.81
CA VAL A 132 10.35 -11.50 -9.31
C VAL A 132 9.45 -12.52 -10.01
N VAL A 133 8.32 -12.85 -9.41
CA VAL A 133 7.33 -13.78 -9.97
C VAL A 133 6.73 -13.19 -11.25
N ASN A 134 6.34 -11.92 -11.21
CA ASN A 134 5.74 -11.22 -12.36
C ASN A 134 6.71 -11.15 -13.55
N ARG A 135 7.98 -10.80 -13.30
CA ARG A 135 9.02 -10.78 -14.35
C ARG A 135 9.31 -12.15 -14.91
N HIS A 136 9.35 -13.17 -14.06
CA HIS A 136 9.54 -14.55 -14.50
C HIS A 136 8.37 -14.97 -15.41
N ALA A 137 7.14 -14.76 -14.99
CA ALA A 137 5.95 -15.06 -15.78
C ALA A 137 5.92 -14.30 -17.11
N TRP A 138 6.24 -13.01 -17.07
CA TRP A 138 6.33 -12.17 -18.28
C TRP A 138 7.38 -12.68 -19.26
N GLY A 139 8.56 -13.09 -18.75
CA GLY A 139 9.62 -13.68 -19.56
C GLY A 139 9.25 -15.03 -20.16
N GLN A 140 8.66 -15.92 -19.36
CA GLN A 140 8.21 -17.24 -19.82
C GLN A 140 7.10 -17.15 -20.89
N ALA A 141 6.26 -16.13 -20.80
CA ALA A 141 5.19 -15.92 -21.76
C ALA A 141 5.68 -15.40 -23.12
N ARG A 142 6.98 -15.11 -23.30
CA ARG A 142 7.58 -14.55 -24.52
C ARG A 142 8.70 -15.45 -25.08
N PRO A 143 8.39 -16.66 -25.53
CA PRO A 143 9.39 -17.52 -26.14
C PRO A 143 9.89 -16.92 -27.46
N ALA A 144 11.17 -17.09 -27.75
CA ALA A 144 11.77 -16.59 -28.98
C ALA A 144 11.07 -17.18 -30.23
N GLY A 145 10.69 -16.31 -31.15
CA GLY A 145 10.07 -16.71 -32.43
C GLY A 145 8.60 -17.13 -32.38
N ALA A 146 7.92 -16.95 -31.25
CA ALA A 146 6.51 -17.23 -31.10
C ALA A 146 5.71 -15.99 -30.61
N GLU A 147 4.40 -16.00 -30.82
CA GLU A 147 3.51 -14.97 -30.26
C GLU A 147 3.49 -15.07 -28.71
N PRO A 148 3.43 -13.93 -28.02
CA PRO A 148 3.33 -13.94 -26.57
C PRO A 148 2.08 -14.68 -26.07
N ALA A 149 2.27 -15.59 -25.11
CA ALA A 149 1.17 -16.31 -24.45
C ALA A 149 0.40 -15.40 -23.46
N MET A 150 1.03 -14.35 -22.96
CA MET A 150 0.42 -13.28 -22.14
C MET A 150 0.74 -11.93 -22.76
N ARG A 151 -0.26 -11.09 -22.93
CA ARG A 151 -0.10 -9.70 -23.36
C ARG A 151 -0.24 -8.77 -22.15
N LEU A 152 0.60 -7.75 -22.10
CA LEU A 152 0.61 -6.73 -21.05
C LEU A 152 0.21 -5.38 -21.66
N ALA A 153 -0.90 -4.81 -21.19
CA ALA A 153 -1.26 -3.41 -21.42
C ALA A 153 -0.97 -2.62 -20.13
N TYR A 154 -0.27 -1.50 -20.25
CA TYR A 154 0.07 -0.65 -19.11
C TYR A 154 -0.45 0.76 -19.34
N ALA A 155 -1.19 1.31 -18.36
CA ALA A 155 -1.63 2.70 -18.33
C ALA A 155 -0.89 3.45 -17.20
N GLY A 156 -0.19 4.50 -17.59
CA GLY A 156 0.56 5.36 -16.69
C GLY A 156 1.23 6.50 -17.43
N PRO A 157 1.58 7.59 -16.75
CA PRO A 157 2.09 8.81 -17.37
C PRO A 157 3.55 8.72 -17.82
N VAL A 158 4.31 7.80 -17.24
CA VAL A 158 5.76 7.66 -17.45
C VAL A 158 6.07 6.35 -18.16
N GLN A 159 7.00 6.40 -19.10
CA GLN A 159 7.53 5.19 -19.74
C GLN A 159 8.63 4.58 -18.83
N ASN A 160 8.21 3.87 -17.81
CA ASN A 160 9.04 3.08 -16.93
C ASN A 160 9.34 1.69 -17.54
N ASN A 161 10.01 0.78 -16.82
CA ASN A 161 10.32 -0.56 -17.34
C ASN A 161 9.05 -1.40 -17.60
N THR A 162 7.98 -1.20 -16.81
CA THR A 162 6.70 -1.87 -17.07
C THR A 162 6.10 -1.39 -18.38
N ALA A 163 6.08 -0.07 -18.63
CA ALA A 163 5.62 0.50 -19.88
C ALA A 163 6.48 0.08 -21.08
N ALA A 164 7.81 0.03 -20.89
CA ALA A 164 8.75 -0.40 -21.93
C ALA A 164 8.61 -1.89 -22.27
N GLY A 165 8.23 -2.72 -21.29
CA GLY A 165 7.96 -4.14 -21.46
C GLY A 165 6.52 -4.46 -21.89
N ALA A 166 5.63 -3.47 -21.94
CA ALA A 166 4.23 -3.67 -22.32
C ALA A 166 4.04 -3.81 -23.83
N ASP A 167 3.11 -4.66 -24.23
CA ASP A 167 2.67 -4.80 -25.64
C ASP A 167 1.83 -3.58 -26.08
N LEU A 168 1.18 -2.93 -25.10
CA LEU A 168 0.41 -1.71 -25.30
C LEU A 168 0.64 -0.74 -24.14
N TRP A 169 1.28 0.40 -24.40
CA TRP A 169 1.38 1.48 -23.43
C TRP A 169 0.32 2.55 -23.69
N LEU A 170 -0.41 2.92 -22.63
CA LEU A 170 -1.43 3.97 -22.61
C LEU A 170 -0.88 5.15 -21.79
N PRO A 171 -0.25 6.16 -22.43
CA PRO A 171 0.20 7.36 -21.74
C PRO A 171 -1.01 8.21 -21.35
N ILE A 172 -1.33 8.21 -20.04
CA ILE A 172 -2.42 9.00 -19.48
C ILE A 172 -1.87 10.15 -18.63
N LYS A 173 -2.68 11.18 -18.44
CA LYS A 173 -2.35 12.26 -17.52
C LYS A 173 -2.33 11.73 -16.08
N PRO A 174 -1.39 12.18 -15.22
CA PRO A 174 -1.35 11.79 -13.80
C PRO A 174 -2.67 12.07 -13.10
N GLY A 175 -3.12 11.14 -12.23
CA GLY A 175 -4.37 11.27 -11.46
C GLY A 175 -5.64 11.03 -12.26
N THR A 176 -5.53 10.47 -13.46
CA THR A 176 -6.71 10.18 -14.32
C THR A 176 -7.02 8.69 -14.45
N GLU A 177 -6.35 7.85 -13.71
CA GLU A 177 -6.46 6.38 -13.68
C GLU A 177 -7.90 5.93 -13.40
N LEU A 178 -8.56 6.57 -12.44
CA LEU A 178 -9.96 6.30 -12.09
C LEU A 178 -10.89 6.50 -13.29
N PHE A 179 -10.71 7.59 -14.04
CA PHE A 179 -11.57 7.91 -15.19
C PHE A 179 -11.38 6.90 -16.33
N LEU A 180 -10.15 6.46 -16.56
CA LEU A 180 -9.88 5.40 -17.53
C LEU A 180 -10.61 4.10 -17.15
N LEU A 181 -10.50 3.67 -15.92
CA LEU A 181 -11.15 2.44 -15.42
C LEU A 181 -12.68 2.53 -15.50
N LEU A 182 -13.27 3.68 -15.13
CA LEU A 182 -14.70 3.92 -15.24
C LEU A 182 -15.19 3.83 -16.70
N GLY A 183 -14.42 4.37 -17.66
CA GLY A 183 -14.72 4.26 -19.08
C GLY A 183 -14.61 2.83 -19.60
N VAL A 184 -13.58 2.09 -19.17
CA VAL A 184 -13.41 0.66 -19.53
C VAL A 184 -14.59 -0.16 -18.99
N ALA A 185 -14.95 0.01 -17.72
CA ALA A 185 -16.09 -0.67 -17.11
C ALA A 185 -17.41 -0.38 -17.87
N ARG A 186 -17.68 0.89 -18.15
CA ARG A 186 -18.84 1.29 -18.97
C ARG A 186 -18.87 0.60 -20.33
N GLN A 187 -17.73 0.58 -21.03
CA GLN A 187 -17.69 0.01 -22.37
C GLN A 187 -17.91 -1.52 -22.34
N LEU A 188 -17.32 -2.22 -21.36
CA LEU A 188 -17.55 -3.67 -21.17
C LEU A 188 -19.02 -3.98 -20.89
N ILE A 189 -19.69 -3.20 -20.04
CA ILE A 189 -21.13 -3.36 -19.75
C ILE A 189 -21.96 -3.10 -21.03
N LYS A 190 -21.68 -2.02 -21.75
CA LYS A 190 -22.38 -1.67 -23.00
C LYS A 190 -22.24 -2.76 -24.07
N ASP A 191 -21.07 -3.40 -24.12
CA ASP A 191 -20.77 -4.48 -25.08
C ASP A 191 -21.33 -5.84 -24.65
N GLY A 192 -22.03 -5.92 -23.51
CA GLY A 192 -22.68 -7.13 -23.03
C GLY A 192 -21.72 -8.20 -22.48
N VAL A 193 -20.49 -7.81 -22.10
CA VAL A 193 -19.47 -8.74 -21.59
C VAL A 193 -19.69 -9.01 -20.08
N ALA A 194 -20.45 -8.16 -19.39
CA ALA A 194 -20.60 -8.20 -17.95
C ALA A 194 -21.27 -9.49 -17.47
N ALA A 195 -20.61 -10.22 -16.57
CA ALA A 195 -21.21 -11.34 -15.85
C ALA A 195 -22.34 -10.85 -14.92
N PRO A 196 -23.43 -11.62 -14.76
CA PRO A 196 -24.48 -11.28 -13.82
C PRO A 196 -23.92 -11.20 -12.39
N ALA A 197 -24.09 -10.04 -11.75
CA ALA A 197 -23.65 -9.81 -10.38
C ALA A 197 -24.66 -8.92 -9.66
N GLY A 198 -24.78 -9.07 -8.34
CA GLY A 198 -25.58 -8.17 -7.51
C GLY A 198 -25.02 -6.74 -7.59
N GLY A 199 -25.92 -5.74 -7.75
CA GLY A 199 -25.52 -4.33 -7.89
C GLY A 199 -25.00 -3.93 -9.28
N LEU A 200 -25.13 -4.78 -10.29
CA LEU A 200 -24.70 -4.47 -11.66
C LEU A 200 -25.43 -3.24 -12.22
N ASP A 201 -26.74 -3.11 -11.99
CA ASP A 201 -27.54 -1.99 -12.47
C ASP A 201 -27.10 -0.65 -11.85
N ASP A 202 -26.84 -0.65 -10.54
CA ASP A 202 -26.32 0.54 -9.83
C ASP A 202 -24.93 0.93 -10.33
N PHE A 203 -24.07 -0.07 -10.55
CA PHE A 203 -22.75 0.15 -11.11
C PHE A 203 -22.80 0.65 -12.57
N ALA A 204 -23.69 0.10 -13.37
CA ALA A 204 -23.93 0.56 -14.75
C ALA A 204 -24.41 2.02 -14.77
N ALA A 205 -25.33 2.39 -13.86
CA ALA A 205 -25.78 3.77 -13.70
C ALA A 205 -24.63 4.71 -13.27
N LEU A 206 -23.78 4.27 -12.34
CA LEU A 206 -22.60 5.02 -11.87
C LEU A 206 -21.64 5.33 -13.03
N VAL A 207 -21.36 4.34 -13.89
CA VAL A 207 -20.38 4.48 -14.98
C VAL A 207 -20.97 5.08 -16.26
N ALA A 208 -22.28 5.18 -16.42
CA ALA A 208 -22.97 5.56 -17.65
C ALA A 208 -22.46 6.87 -18.30
N LYS A 209 -22.12 7.85 -17.47
CA LYS A 209 -21.63 9.18 -17.93
C LYS A 209 -20.19 9.21 -18.44
N TRP A 210 -19.43 8.13 -18.27
CA TRP A 210 -18.01 8.05 -18.63
C TRP A 210 -17.83 7.44 -20.01
N THR A 211 -18.28 8.20 -21.04
CA THR A 211 -18.15 7.75 -22.45
C THR A 211 -16.69 7.73 -22.90
N PRO A 212 -16.31 6.90 -23.88
CA PRO A 212 -14.94 6.85 -24.40
C PRO A 212 -14.38 8.22 -24.78
N GLU A 213 -15.20 9.08 -25.41
CA GLU A 213 -14.82 10.43 -25.83
C GLU A 213 -14.43 11.28 -24.63
N LYS A 214 -15.29 11.28 -23.60
CA LYS A 214 -15.06 12.05 -22.36
C LYS A 214 -13.84 11.53 -21.60
N VAL A 215 -13.66 10.22 -21.56
CA VAL A 215 -12.49 9.59 -20.90
C VAL A 215 -11.22 9.95 -21.66
N CYS A 216 -11.20 9.87 -22.99
CA CYS A 216 -10.06 10.27 -23.81
C CYS A 216 -9.70 11.75 -23.63
N GLU A 217 -10.68 12.63 -23.54
CA GLU A 217 -10.48 14.07 -23.27
C GLU A 217 -9.80 14.29 -21.90
N ILE A 218 -10.30 13.64 -20.85
CA ILE A 218 -9.78 13.79 -19.49
C ILE A 218 -8.37 13.21 -19.38
N THR A 219 -8.18 11.98 -19.86
CA THR A 219 -6.92 11.24 -19.73
C THR A 219 -5.86 11.69 -20.73
N GLY A 220 -6.24 12.35 -21.81
CA GLY A 220 -5.38 12.67 -22.95
C GLY A 220 -5.05 11.46 -23.84
N LEU A 221 -5.75 10.34 -23.65
CA LEU A 221 -5.51 9.11 -24.38
C LEU A 221 -6.14 9.18 -25.79
N MET A 222 -5.43 8.64 -26.77
CA MET A 222 -5.97 8.47 -28.12
C MET A 222 -7.08 7.41 -28.14
N PRO A 223 -8.21 7.64 -28.84
CA PRO A 223 -9.35 6.71 -28.87
C PRO A 223 -9.00 5.29 -29.30
N GLU A 224 -8.05 5.16 -30.23
CA GLU A 224 -7.58 3.85 -30.72
C GLU A 224 -6.92 3.02 -29.62
N ARG A 225 -6.18 3.67 -28.72
CA ARG A 225 -5.55 2.98 -27.58
C ARG A 225 -6.58 2.57 -26.54
N PHE A 226 -7.59 3.41 -26.29
CA PHE A 226 -8.72 3.05 -25.44
C PHE A 226 -9.46 1.82 -25.98
N THR A 227 -9.79 1.84 -27.28
CA THR A 227 -10.45 0.71 -27.95
C THR A 227 -9.59 -0.55 -27.90
N ALA A 228 -8.28 -0.43 -28.13
CA ALA A 228 -7.37 -1.57 -28.12
C ALA A 228 -7.33 -2.29 -26.75
N VAL A 229 -7.35 -1.56 -25.63
CA VAL A 229 -7.37 -2.21 -24.31
C VAL A 229 -8.70 -2.87 -24.01
N VAL A 230 -9.83 -2.25 -24.38
CA VAL A 230 -11.16 -2.86 -24.23
C VAL A 230 -11.27 -4.14 -25.06
N ASP A 231 -10.83 -4.10 -26.30
CA ASP A 231 -10.83 -5.27 -27.17
C ASP A 231 -9.89 -6.38 -26.67
N GLY A 232 -8.74 -5.99 -26.09
CA GLY A 232 -7.83 -6.93 -25.47
C GLY A 232 -8.50 -7.68 -24.32
N LEU A 233 -9.15 -6.96 -23.41
CA LEU A 233 -9.90 -7.56 -22.28
C LEU A 233 -11.05 -8.48 -22.75
N LYS A 234 -11.75 -8.10 -23.84
CA LYS A 234 -12.85 -8.89 -24.41
C LYS A 234 -12.40 -10.18 -25.09
N LYS A 235 -11.26 -10.13 -25.77
CA LYS A 235 -10.72 -11.25 -26.56
C LYS A 235 -9.99 -12.27 -25.70
N ALA A 236 -9.46 -11.86 -24.55
CA ALA A 236 -8.72 -12.70 -23.66
C ALA A 236 -9.61 -13.80 -23.01
N LYS A 237 -9.04 -14.96 -22.79
CA LYS A 237 -9.70 -16.05 -22.07
C LYS A 237 -9.54 -15.89 -20.55
N LYS A 238 -8.43 -15.33 -20.14
CA LYS A 238 -8.05 -15.10 -18.74
C LYS A 238 -7.58 -13.65 -18.52
N PRO A 239 -8.45 -12.65 -18.80
CA PRO A 239 -8.10 -11.25 -18.59
C PRO A 239 -7.97 -10.94 -17.09
N LEU A 240 -7.04 -10.07 -16.74
CA LEU A 240 -6.81 -9.61 -15.38
C LEU A 240 -6.54 -8.11 -15.36
N VAL A 241 -7.24 -7.39 -14.52
CA VAL A 241 -6.98 -5.97 -14.26
C VAL A 241 -6.31 -5.82 -12.90
N VAL A 242 -5.16 -5.17 -12.88
CA VAL A 242 -4.42 -4.83 -11.67
C VAL A 242 -4.24 -3.31 -11.59
N VAL A 243 -4.37 -2.77 -10.39
CA VAL A 243 -4.30 -1.32 -10.16
C VAL A 243 -3.32 -1.02 -9.04
N GLY A 244 -2.42 -0.10 -9.29
CA GLY A 244 -1.49 0.44 -8.32
C GLY A 244 -1.81 1.89 -7.99
N SER A 245 -1.11 2.41 -6.99
CA SER A 245 -1.23 3.78 -6.50
C SER A 245 -0.02 4.65 -6.86
N ASP A 246 0.68 4.30 -7.91
CA ASP A 246 1.99 4.89 -8.31
C ASP A 246 1.98 6.43 -8.39
N MET A 247 0.81 7.00 -8.66
CA MET A 247 0.62 8.45 -8.81
C MET A 247 -0.24 9.06 -7.71
N ASP A 248 -0.75 8.26 -6.79
CA ASP A 248 -1.59 8.72 -5.68
C ASP A 248 -0.82 8.59 -4.35
N GLN A 249 -0.39 9.70 -3.81
CA GLN A 249 0.38 9.76 -2.55
C GLN A 249 -0.39 9.29 -1.30
N GLY A 250 -1.60 8.83 -1.45
CA GLY A 250 -2.45 8.41 -0.34
C GLY A 250 -3.00 6.99 -0.46
N GLY A 251 -2.59 6.21 -1.47
CA GLY A 251 -3.12 4.87 -1.64
C GLY A 251 -4.63 4.87 -1.89
N GLY A 252 -5.11 5.69 -2.83
CA GLY A 252 -6.53 5.87 -3.10
C GLY A 252 -7.25 4.56 -3.43
N THR A 253 -8.25 4.20 -2.64
CA THR A 253 -9.04 2.97 -2.84
C THR A 253 -9.98 3.03 -4.04
N GLY A 254 -10.26 4.22 -4.57
CA GLY A 254 -11.19 4.44 -5.66
C GLY A 254 -10.82 3.69 -6.93
N PRO A 255 -9.65 3.94 -7.54
CA PRO A 255 -9.20 3.22 -8.73
C PRO A 255 -9.13 1.70 -8.52
N VAL A 256 -8.61 1.26 -7.37
CA VAL A 256 -8.47 -0.16 -7.04
C VAL A 256 -9.84 -0.85 -6.99
N ARG A 257 -10.85 -0.22 -6.37
CA ARG A 257 -12.22 -0.74 -6.35
C ARG A 257 -12.82 -0.91 -7.74
N ILE A 258 -12.60 0.05 -8.64
CA ILE A 258 -13.10 -0.07 -10.02
C ILE A 258 -12.35 -1.17 -10.78
N GLY A 259 -11.03 -1.31 -10.60
CA GLY A 259 -10.27 -2.42 -11.17
C GLY A 259 -10.76 -3.79 -10.70
N MET A 260 -11.04 -3.94 -9.40
CA MET A 260 -11.66 -5.15 -8.85
C MET A 260 -13.07 -5.39 -9.42
N ALA A 261 -13.88 -4.35 -9.55
CA ALA A 261 -15.21 -4.45 -10.16
C ALA A 261 -15.11 -4.90 -11.62
N ILE A 262 -14.13 -4.44 -12.39
CA ILE A 262 -13.90 -4.93 -13.76
C ILE A 262 -13.54 -6.42 -13.74
N ASN A 263 -12.70 -6.90 -12.82
CA ASN A 263 -12.44 -8.34 -12.69
C ASN A 263 -13.71 -9.15 -12.37
N MET A 264 -14.63 -8.59 -11.58
CA MET A 264 -15.95 -9.20 -11.33
C MET A 264 -16.81 -9.22 -12.61
N LEU A 265 -16.87 -8.11 -13.36
CA LEU A 265 -17.58 -8.04 -14.64
C LEU A 265 -17.07 -9.09 -15.65
N LEU A 266 -15.75 -9.30 -15.67
CA LEU A 266 -15.09 -10.28 -16.53
C LEU A 266 -15.18 -11.72 -15.99
N ASP A 267 -15.89 -11.95 -14.87
CA ASP A 267 -16.02 -13.24 -14.20
C ASP A 267 -14.66 -13.88 -13.84
N ARG A 268 -13.75 -13.05 -13.28
CA ARG A 268 -12.37 -13.47 -12.97
C ARG A 268 -12.07 -13.60 -11.48
N VAL A 269 -13.08 -13.70 -10.63
CA VAL A 269 -12.92 -13.91 -9.17
C VAL A 269 -12.78 -15.40 -8.88
N ASN A 270 -11.75 -15.77 -8.12
CA ASN A 270 -11.40 -17.14 -7.74
C ASN A 270 -11.18 -18.10 -8.92
N LYS A 271 -10.82 -17.55 -10.08
CA LYS A 271 -10.46 -18.32 -11.27
C LYS A 271 -8.97 -18.20 -11.57
N GLU A 272 -8.42 -19.23 -12.20
CA GLU A 272 -7.04 -19.23 -12.66
C GLU A 272 -6.77 -18.05 -13.60
N GLY A 273 -5.67 -17.32 -13.37
CA GLY A 273 -5.34 -16.09 -14.08
C GLY A 273 -6.25 -14.90 -13.75
N GLY A 274 -6.92 -14.94 -12.61
CA GLY A 274 -7.82 -13.89 -12.14
C GLY A 274 -7.47 -13.37 -10.74
N MET A 275 -8.39 -12.64 -10.15
CA MET A 275 -8.33 -12.18 -8.77
C MET A 275 -8.66 -13.32 -7.81
N ARG A 276 -7.79 -13.63 -6.85
CA ARG A 276 -7.88 -14.78 -5.96
C ARG A 276 -8.16 -14.32 -4.53
N MET A 277 -9.16 -14.94 -3.90
CA MET A 277 -9.36 -14.81 -2.47
C MET A 277 -8.38 -15.73 -1.73
N ILE A 278 -7.58 -15.16 -0.83
CA ILE A 278 -6.59 -15.88 -0.04
C ILE A 278 -7.09 -15.95 1.40
N PRO A 279 -7.28 -17.14 1.97
CA PRO A 279 -7.64 -17.26 3.38
C PRO A 279 -6.61 -16.58 4.29
N LEU A 280 -7.09 -16.00 5.39
CA LEU A 280 -6.20 -15.44 6.39
C LEU A 280 -5.47 -16.57 7.13
N ALA A 281 -4.17 -16.44 7.24
CA ALA A 281 -3.40 -17.24 8.19
C ALA A 281 -3.62 -16.71 9.62
N PRO A 282 -3.60 -17.58 10.64
CA PRO A 282 -3.58 -17.11 12.02
C PRO A 282 -2.31 -16.28 12.27
N PRO A 283 -2.34 -15.32 13.22
CA PRO A 283 -1.14 -14.57 13.60
C PRO A 283 0.02 -15.51 13.97
N ALA A 284 1.24 -15.14 13.58
CA ALA A 284 2.43 -15.96 13.82
C ALA A 284 2.78 -16.07 15.33
N VAL A 285 2.39 -15.09 16.13
CA VAL A 285 2.70 -15.01 17.55
C VAL A 285 1.42 -14.83 18.37
N ASN A 286 1.36 -15.48 19.54
CA ASN A 286 0.25 -15.29 20.48
C ASN A 286 0.16 -13.84 20.95
N GLY A 287 -1.03 -13.26 20.90
CA GLY A 287 -1.28 -11.86 21.27
C GLY A 287 -1.02 -10.85 20.15
N ALA A 288 -0.53 -11.30 19.00
CA ALA A 288 -0.42 -10.48 17.80
C ALA A 288 -1.79 -10.22 17.16
N ALA A 289 -1.91 -9.11 16.43
CA ALA A 289 -3.14 -8.77 15.71
C ALA A 289 -3.25 -9.55 14.40
N SER A 290 -4.48 -9.81 13.96
CA SER A 290 -4.70 -10.40 12.63
C SER A 290 -4.45 -9.38 11.51
N TYR A 291 -4.19 -9.87 10.31
CA TYR A 291 -4.04 -9.06 9.10
C TYR A 291 -5.19 -8.05 8.89
N ASP A 292 -6.41 -8.44 9.20
CA ASP A 292 -7.58 -7.55 9.06
C ASP A 292 -7.45 -6.29 9.96
N VAL A 293 -6.83 -6.42 11.12
CA VAL A 293 -6.56 -5.30 12.02
C VAL A 293 -5.47 -4.41 11.45
N LEU A 294 -4.40 -4.99 10.89
CA LEU A 294 -3.28 -4.26 10.30
C LEU A 294 -3.73 -3.34 9.16
N MET A 295 -4.69 -3.79 8.35
CA MET A 295 -5.14 -3.09 7.15
C MET A 295 -6.35 -2.17 7.39
N GLN A 296 -6.84 -2.04 8.63
CA GLN A 296 -8.03 -1.21 8.93
C GLN A 296 -7.71 0.29 9.01
N GLY A 297 -6.50 0.65 9.39
CA GLY A 297 -6.11 2.03 9.65
C GLY A 297 -5.92 2.82 8.36
N ASP A 298 -6.59 3.97 8.26
CA ASP A 298 -6.36 4.99 7.24
C ASP A 298 -5.59 6.15 7.89
N LEU A 299 -4.27 6.16 7.73
CA LEU A 299 -3.40 7.16 8.36
C LEU A 299 -3.70 8.57 7.85
N VAL A 300 -4.02 8.71 6.56
CA VAL A 300 -4.31 10.02 5.96
C VAL A 300 -5.57 10.62 6.56
N ARG A 301 -6.63 9.82 6.66
CA ARG A 301 -7.87 10.23 7.30
C ARG A 301 -7.68 10.53 8.79
N TYR A 302 -6.96 9.67 9.50
CA TYR A 302 -6.67 9.89 10.92
C TYR A 302 -5.94 11.21 11.15
N ALA A 303 -4.92 11.50 10.34
CA ALA A 303 -4.18 12.76 10.42
C ALA A 303 -5.09 13.98 10.16
N ALA A 304 -5.97 13.91 9.16
CA ALA A 304 -6.94 14.96 8.87
C ALA A 304 -7.94 15.17 10.03
N ASP A 305 -8.46 14.07 10.59
CA ASP A 305 -9.38 14.13 11.76
C ASP A 305 -8.66 14.70 13.00
N MET A 306 -7.39 14.34 13.23
CA MET A 306 -6.55 14.95 14.26
C MET A 306 -6.38 16.45 14.06
N ALA A 307 -6.08 16.89 12.83
CA ALA A 307 -5.88 18.30 12.52
C ALA A 307 -7.16 19.12 12.78
N GLN A 308 -8.33 18.55 12.50
CA GLN A 308 -9.64 19.16 12.73
C GLN A 308 -10.09 19.11 14.21
N GLY A 309 -9.41 18.38 15.07
CA GLY A 309 -9.77 18.22 16.48
C GLY A 309 -10.87 17.18 16.72
N ASN A 310 -11.13 16.32 15.76
CA ASN A 310 -12.16 15.26 15.84
C ASN A 310 -11.66 13.99 16.54
N MET A 311 -10.38 13.97 16.94
CA MET A 311 -9.74 12.81 17.58
C MET A 311 -9.14 13.23 18.93
N PRO A 312 -9.10 12.32 19.92
CA PRO A 312 -8.45 12.57 21.19
C PRO A 312 -6.93 12.73 21.01
N GLU A 313 -6.29 13.37 21.98
CA GLU A 313 -4.83 13.47 22.04
C GLU A 313 -4.19 12.08 22.24
N VAL A 314 -2.91 11.95 21.94
CA VAL A 314 -2.18 10.69 21.97
C VAL A 314 -1.24 10.69 23.17
N GLY A 315 -1.31 9.67 24.04
CA GLY A 315 -0.38 9.53 25.14
C GLY A 315 1.04 9.21 24.67
N VAL A 316 1.20 8.16 23.84
CA VAL A 316 2.48 7.81 23.21
C VAL A 316 2.28 7.51 21.74
N LEU A 317 2.97 8.27 20.89
CA LEU A 317 3.08 7.99 19.45
C LEU A 317 4.35 7.18 19.18
N MET A 318 4.19 5.97 18.63
CA MET A 318 5.29 5.10 18.21
C MET A 318 5.37 5.09 16.69
N VAL A 319 6.53 5.41 16.13
CA VAL A 319 6.77 5.35 14.68
C VAL A 319 7.88 4.34 14.42
N TYR A 320 7.56 3.28 13.70
CA TYR A 320 8.47 2.17 13.41
C TYR A 320 8.82 2.14 11.93
N GLU A 321 10.11 2.36 11.61
CA GLU A 321 10.67 2.31 10.24
C GLU A 321 9.84 3.06 9.19
N ALA A 322 9.24 4.18 9.60
CA ALA A 322 8.38 5.01 8.75
C ALA A 322 8.83 6.47 8.77
N ASN A 323 8.66 7.14 7.65
CA ASN A 323 8.88 8.58 7.54
C ASN A 323 7.61 9.31 7.06
N PRO A 324 6.52 9.31 7.87
CA PRO A 324 5.25 9.92 7.49
C PRO A 324 5.34 11.43 7.26
N VAL A 325 6.26 12.13 7.94
CA VAL A 325 6.44 13.58 7.73
C VAL A 325 6.95 13.89 6.33
N TYR A 326 7.76 13.02 5.75
CA TYR A 326 8.23 13.15 4.37
C TYR A 326 7.20 12.63 3.36
N ALA A 327 6.65 11.45 3.61
CA ALA A 327 5.78 10.77 2.65
C ALA A 327 4.37 11.38 2.55
N LEU A 328 3.89 12.02 3.63
CA LEU A 328 2.59 12.67 3.69
C LEU A 328 2.78 14.17 3.98
N PRO A 329 3.30 14.94 3.01
CA PRO A 329 3.57 16.35 3.23
C PRO A 329 2.29 17.11 3.49
N GLY A 330 2.28 17.90 4.58
CA GLY A 330 1.15 18.74 4.92
C GLY A 330 0.99 18.96 6.43
N LYS A 331 0.03 19.81 6.77
CA LYS A 331 -0.22 20.19 8.17
C LYS A 331 -0.89 19.09 8.98
N ASP A 332 -1.58 18.17 8.32
CA ASP A 332 -2.40 17.16 8.97
C ASP A 332 -1.53 16.15 9.72
N ILE A 333 -0.48 15.61 9.08
CA ILE A 333 0.43 14.68 9.76
C ILE A 333 1.21 15.37 10.91
N GLU A 334 1.54 16.64 10.75
CA GLU A 334 2.17 17.43 11.82
C GLU A 334 1.27 17.56 13.06
N ALA A 335 -0.06 17.54 12.88
CA ALA A 335 -1.00 17.61 14.00
C ALA A 335 -0.92 16.35 14.87
N VAL A 336 -0.65 15.18 14.29
CA VAL A 336 -0.49 13.91 15.03
C VAL A 336 0.67 14.03 16.01
N PHE A 337 1.83 14.56 15.57
CA PHE A 337 2.99 14.75 16.44
C PHE A 337 2.75 15.84 17.52
N LYS A 338 2.11 16.94 17.16
CA LYS A 338 1.84 18.06 18.08
C LYS A 338 0.84 17.72 19.17
N LYS A 339 -0.09 16.81 18.89
CA LYS A 339 -1.13 16.36 19.85
C LYS A 339 -0.75 15.04 20.53
N SER A 340 0.53 14.69 20.51
CA SER A 340 1.08 13.56 21.25
C SER A 340 1.87 14.05 22.46
N ASP A 341 1.58 13.50 23.65
CA ASP A 341 2.29 13.85 24.89
C ASP A 341 3.76 13.39 24.83
N PHE A 342 4.00 12.28 24.16
CA PHE A 342 5.33 11.73 23.93
C PHE A 342 5.39 10.97 22.62
N SER A 343 6.50 11.14 21.89
CA SER A 343 6.71 10.50 20.59
C SER A 343 8.05 9.78 20.53
N VAL A 344 8.06 8.57 19.97
CA VAL A 344 9.27 7.77 19.79
C VAL A 344 9.36 7.26 18.34
N ALA A 345 10.53 7.42 17.73
CA ALA A 345 10.86 6.85 16.44
C ALA A 345 11.86 5.69 16.59
N PHE A 346 11.56 4.56 15.98
CA PHE A 346 12.47 3.43 15.79
C PHE A 346 12.97 3.50 14.34
N THR A 347 14.20 3.96 14.15
CA THR A 347 14.73 4.23 12.81
C THR A 347 16.25 4.09 12.75
N CYS A 348 16.77 3.79 11.56
CA CYS A 348 18.22 3.74 11.32
C CYS A 348 18.84 5.11 11.07
N PHE A 349 18.03 6.10 10.67
CA PHE A 349 18.51 7.41 10.23
C PHE A 349 17.75 8.56 10.91
N PHE A 350 18.42 9.69 11.05
CA PHE A 350 17.83 10.88 11.62
C PHE A 350 17.10 11.69 10.54
N ASP A 351 15.93 11.19 10.13
CA ASP A 351 15.08 11.74 9.09
C ASP A 351 14.12 12.84 9.59
N GLU A 352 13.19 13.29 8.75
CA GLU A 352 12.22 14.35 9.04
C GLU A 352 11.28 13.96 10.19
N THR A 353 10.90 12.69 10.26
CA THR A 353 10.04 12.15 11.33
C THR A 353 10.79 12.03 12.64
N ALA A 354 12.00 11.47 12.62
CA ALA A 354 12.85 11.40 13.81
C ALA A 354 13.08 12.78 14.46
N ARG A 355 13.21 13.83 13.63
CA ARG A 355 13.33 15.22 14.09
C ARG A 355 12.09 15.81 14.75
N ARG A 356 10.95 15.13 14.68
CA ARG A 356 9.71 15.50 15.38
C ARG A 356 9.54 14.77 16.70
N CYS A 357 10.19 13.61 16.85
CA CYS A 357 10.04 12.75 18.01
C CYS A 357 10.86 13.21 19.22
N ASP A 358 10.37 12.92 20.41
CA ASP A 358 11.04 13.19 21.67
C ASP A 358 12.17 12.21 21.94
N LEU A 359 11.99 10.95 21.55
CA LEU A 359 12.95 9.87 21.68
C LEU A 359 13.20 9.23 20.32
N VAL A 360 14.47 9.01 19.97
CA VAL A 360 14.85 8.30 18.75
C VAL A 360 15.70 7.09 19.13
N LEU A 361 15.23 5.91 18.75
CA LEU A 361 15.87 4.63 19.04
C LEU A 361 16.44 4.03 17.75
N PRO A 362 17.75 3.75 17.71
CA PRO A 362 18.38 3.10 16.59
C PRO A 362 17.78 1.71 16.35
N ASN A 363 17.43 1.42 15.09
CA ASN A 363 16.95 0.10 14.69
C ASN A 363 18.04 -0.69 13.95
N ALA A 364 17.89 -2.02 13.91
CA ALA A 364 18.69 -2.88 13.06
C ALA A 364 18.18 -2.81 11.61
N LEU A 365 19.08 -2.80 10.63
CA LEU A 365 18.72 -2.94 9.22
C LEU A 365 18.16 -4.34 8.94
N GLY A 366 17.32 -4.48 7.92
CA GLY A 366 16.67 -5.75 7.59
C GLY A 366 17.62 -6.94 7.45
N LEU A 367 18.86 -6.73 6.97
CA LEU A 367 19.88 -7.80 6.87
C LEU A 367 20.64 -8.07 8.19
N GLU A 368 20.41 -7.28 9.23
CA GLU A 368 21.05 -7.42 10.56
C GLU A 368 20.12 -8.07 11.58
N ARG A 369 18.85 -8.29 11.21
CA ARG A 369 17.84 -8.88 12.09
C ARG A 369 17.19 -10.10 11.44
N TYR A 370 16.58 -10.95 12.25
CA TYR A 370 15.59 -11.90 11.73
C TYR A 370 14.35 -11.13 11.35
N ASP A 371 13.90 -11.35 10.13
CA ASP A 371 12.74 -10.67 9.57
C ASP A 371 11.91 -11.67 8.77
N ASP A 372 10.63 -11.43 8.65
CA ASP A 372 9.73 -12.20 7.84
C ASP A 372 8.86 -11.26 7.01
N VAL A 373 8.48 -11.71 5.85
CA VAL A 373 7.54 -11.00 4.98
C VAL A 373 6.37 -11.94 4.73
N ALA A 374 5.17 -11.52 5.07
CA ALA A 374 3.98 -12.26 4.72
C ALA A 374 3.89 -12.38 3.19
N GLU A 375 3.27 -13.47 2.72
CA GLU A 375 3.12 -13.72 1.29
C GLU A 375 2.56 -12.48 0.57
N PRO A 376 3.20 -12.04 -0.52
CA PRO A 376 2.77 -10.87 -1.25
C PRO A 376 1.36 -11.05 -1.80
N PHE A 377 0.68 -9.93 -2.07
CA PHE A 377 -0.70 -9.92 -2.55
C PHE A 377 -0.86 -10.18 -4.07
N SER A 378 0.24 -10.40 -4.77
CA SER A 378 0.26 -10.70 -6.22
C SER A 378 0.83 -12.08 -6.51
#